data_b702fabd7b18e87ddcf1c16cc4b3f051
#
_entry.id   b702fabd7b18e87ddcf1c16cc4b3f051
#
_cell.length_a   1.000
_cell.length_b   1.000
_cell.length_c   1.000
_cell.angle_alpha   90.00
_cell.angle_beta   90.00
_cell.angle_gamma   90.00
#
_symmetry.space_group_name_H-M   'P 1'
#
loop_
_entity.id
_entity.type
_entity.pdbx_description
1 polymer ?
#
loop_
_entity_poly.entity_id
_entity_poly.type
_entity_poly.pdbx_seq_one_letter_code
_entity_poly.pdbx_strand_id
1 'polypeptide(L)'
;MTNNVPVIKRELLRKYIKHAKINCHPTIRESHLHAKISKFYIEMRRILQHSPIIPTPRFVESIIRMSEAHAKCRLSHTVDEIDVDEIFRLIALHPHTNGTHSQVKQLVKKITAPKVSKNNISTLYDDARDTRQKNMSTVFYGGEGIIV
;
A
#
# COMPACT_ATOMS: atom_id res chain seq x y z
N MET A 1 -6.73 28.60 8.36
CA MET A 1 -6.19 27.66 9.40
C MET A 1 -5.18 26.78 8.71
N THR A 2 -3.90 27.07 8.85
CA THR A 2 -2.80 26.28 8.29
C THR A 2 -2.66 25.02 9.16
N ASN A 3 -3.01 23.85 8.60
CA ASN A 3 -2.76 22.57 9.25
C ASN A 3 -1.25 22.41 9.41
N ASN A 4 -0.78 22.65 10.61
CA ASN A 4 0.63 22.49 10.97
C ASN A 4 0.93 20.97 11.08
N VAL A 5 1.15 20.32 9.94
CA VAL A 5 1.58 18.92 9.91
C VAL A 5 2.98 18.86 10.50
N PRO A 6 3.24 18.10 11.56
CA PRO A 6 4.55 18.02 12.17
C PRO A 6 5.57 17.51 11.15
N VAL A 7 6.58 18.34 10.86
CA VAL A 7 7.65 17.98 9.93
C VAL A 7 8.58 16.97 10.60
N ILE A 8 8.68 15.78 10.03
CA ILE A 8 9.61 14.75 10.52
C ILE A 8 11.04 15.18 10.21
N LYS A 9 11.91 15.16 11.21
CA LYS A 9 13.35 15.47 11.04
C LYS A 9 13.99 14.49 10.05
N ARG A 10 14.80 15.00 9.12
CA ARG A 10 15.45 14.21 8.06
C ARG A 10 16.26 13.01 8.59
N GLU A 11 16.95 13.20 9.71
CA GLU A 11 17.76 12.15 10.35
C GLU A 11 16.89 11.00 10.86
N LEU A 12 15.74 11.33 11.46
CA LEU A 12 14.77 10.35 11.95
C LEU A 12 14.21 9.53 10.79
N LEU A 13 13.82 10.21 9.70
CA LEU A 13 13.32 9.55 8.50
C LEU A 13 14.38 8.62 7.89
N ARG A 14 15.65 9.03 7.86
CA ARG A 14 16.76 8.21 7.37
C ARG A 14 16.94 6.93 8.22
N LYS A 15 16.89 7.05 9.54
CA LYS A 15 16.96 5.90 10.47
C LYS A 15 15.78 4.95 10.26
N TYR A 16 14.57 5.49 10.13
CA TYR A 16 13.36 4.71 9.86
C TYR A 16 13.48 3.89 8.57
N ILE A 17 13.85 4.54 7.47
CA ILE A 17 14.02 3.87 6.18
C ILE A 17 15.10 2.78 6.26
N LYS A 18 16.22 3.07 6.93
CA LYS A 18 17.30 2.08 7.13
C LYS A 18 16.78 0.85 7.90
N HIS A 19 16.07 1.09 9.00
CA HIS A 19 15.47 0.03 9.81
C HIS A 19 14.49 -0.83 9.00
N ALA A 20 13.55 -0.20 8.29
CA ALA A 20 12.59 -0.90 7.45
C ALA A 20 13.25 -1.75 6.36
N LYS A 21 14.33 -1.25 5.75
CA LYS A 21 15.07 -1.99 4.70
C LYS A 21 15.77 -3.23 5.25
N ILE A 22 16.33 -3.15 6.44
CA ILE A 22 17.14 -4.23 7.03
C ILE A 22 16.23 -5.30 7.67
N ASN A 23 15.19 -4.87 8.40
CA ASN A 23 14.43 -5.77 9.26
C ASN A 23 13.11 -6.25 8.66
N CYS A 24 12.56 -5.55 7.64
CA CYS A 24 11.26 -5.90 7.08
C CYS A 24 11.41 -6.49 5.67
N HIS A 25 10.98 -7.74 5.50
CA HIS A 25 10.95 -8.44 4.22
C HIS A 25 9.54 -9.01 3.99
N PRO A 26 8.54 -8.13 3.76
CA PRO A 26 7.18 -8.58 3.56
C PRO A 26 7.03 -9.37 2.27
N THR A 27 6.20 -10.40 2.32
CA THR A 27 5.83 -11.23 1.19
C THR A 27 4.33 -11.42 1.15
N ILE A 28 3.77 -11.59 -0.04
CA ILE A 28 2.35 -11.94 -0.19
C ILE A 28 2.20 -13.44 0.09
N ARG A 29 1.50 -13.80 1.16
CA ARG A 29 1.26 -15.20 1.54
C ARG A 29 -0.14 -15.66 1.16
N GLU A 30 -1.09 -14.75 1.07
CA GLU A 30 -2.50 -15.06 0.92
C GLU A 30 -2.90 -15.19 -0.55
N SER A 31 -3.44 -16.34 -0.93
CA SER A 31 -3.86 -16.63 -2.31
C SER A 31 -4.94 -15.68 -2.82
N HIS A 32 -5.80 -15.16 -1.94
CA HIS A 32 -6.84 -14.22 -2.33
C HIS A 32 -6.28 -12.86 -2.80
N LEU A 33 -5.12 -12.43 -2.28
CA LEU A 33 -4.45 -11.21 -2.74
C LEU A 33 -3.90 -11.37 -4.16
N HIS A 34 -3.33 -12.54 -4.47
CA HIS A 34 -2.91 -12.86 -5.83
C HIS A 34 -4.10 -12.86 -6.80
N ALA A 35 -5.23 -13.45 -6.40
CA ALA A 35 -6.46 -13.43 -7.19
C ALA A 35 -6.98 -12.00 -7.40
N LYS A 36 -6.93 -11.15 -6.36
CA LYS A 36 -7.33 -9.75 -6.41
C LYS A 36 -6.45 -8.94 -7.39
N ILE A 37 -5.13 -9.13 -7.34
CA ILE A 37 -4.18 -8.48 -8.25
C ILE A 37 -4.42 -8.95 -9.69
N SER A 38 -4.60 -10.25 -9.91
CA SER A 38 -4.87 -10.82 -11.24
C SER A 38 -6.16 -10.27 -11.84
N LYS A 39 -7.22 -10.18 -11.05
CA LYS A 39 -8.49 -9.58 -11.46
C LYS A 39 -8.34 -8.12 -11.85
N PHE A 40 -7.61 -7.34 -11.05
CA PHE A 40 -7.32 -5.94 -11.36
C PHE A 40 -6.55 -5.81 -12.68
N TYR A 41 -5.54 -6.65 -12.91
CA TYR A 41 -4.76 -6.67 -14.14
C TYR A 41 -5.61 -6.95 -15.38
N ILE A 42 -6.48 -7.97 -15.31
CA ILE A 42 -7.37 -8.34 -16.44
C ILE A 42 -8.30 -7.17 -16.79
N GLU A 43 -8.91 -6.54 -15.79
CA GLU A 43 -9.80 -5.40 -16.00
C GLU A 43 -9.05 -4.17 -16.53
N MET A 44 -7.83 -3.91 -16.03
CA MET A 44 -6.97 -2.84 -16.55
C MET A 44 -6.63 -3.05 -18.03
N ARG A 45 -6.31 -4.27 -18.45
CA ARG A 45 -6.08 -4.59 -19.86
C ARG A 45 -7.33 -4.37 -20.70
N ARG A 46 -8.50 -4.71 -20.18
CA ARG A 46 -9.78 -4.50 -20.86
C ARG A 46 -10.09 -3.01 -21.06
N ILE A 47 -9.87 -2.20 -20.03
CA ILE A 47 -10.09 -0.75 -20.10
C ILE A 47 -9.10 -0.08 -21.06
N LEU A 48 -7.84 -0.51 -21.04
CA LEU A 48 -6.74 0.11 -21.77
C LEU A 48 -6.44 -0.57 -23.13
N GLN A 49 -7.33 -1.45 -23.63
CA GLN A 49 -7.10 -2.19 -24.89
C GLN A 49 -6.86 -1.28 -26.11
N HIS A 50 -7.45 -0.08 -26.12
CA HIS A 50 -7.28 0.91 -27.18
C HIS A 50 -6.34 2.07 -26.79
N SER A 51 -5.68 1.97 -25.65
CA SER A 51 -4.70 2.96 -25.21
C SER A 51 -3.32 2.64 -25.79
N PRO A 52 -2.48 3.64 -26.06
CA PRO A 52 -1.10 3.42 -26.46
C PRO A 52 -0.27 2.70 -25.38
N ILE A 53 -0.73 2.68 -24.14
CA ILE A 53 -0.07 2.02 -23.03
C ILE A 53 -0.95 0.87 -22.55
N ILE A 54 -0.62 -0.34 -22.99
CA ILE A 54 -1.31 -1.58 -22.55
C ILE A 54 -0.52 -2.20 -21.39
N PRO A 55 -1.18 -2.58 -20.28
CA PRO A 55 -0.52 -3.28 -19.19
C PRO A 55 0.11 -4.61 -19.64
N THR A 56 1.40 -4.76 -19.45
CA THR A 56 2.16 -6.00 -19.69
C THR A 56 2.19 -6.87 -18.43
N PRO A 57 2.64 -8.14 -18.49
CA PRO A 57 2.82 -8.96 -17.27
C PRO A 57 3.73 -8.32 -16.21
N ARG A 58 4.71 -7.51 -16.63
CA ARG A 58 5.56 -6.74 -15.69
C ARG A 58 4.77 -5.76 -14.82
N PHE A 59 3.59 -5.36 -15.26
CA PHE A 59 2.70 -4.52 -14.46
C PHE A 59 2.23 -5.23 -13.19
N VAL A 60 1.96 -6.55 -13.27
CA VAL A 60 1.63 -7.38 -12.10
C VAL A 60 2.79 -7.43 -11.13
N GLU A 61 4.01 -7.67 -11.63
CA GLU A 61 5.23 -7.65 -10.79
C GLU A 61 5.44 -6.29 -10.11
N SER A 62 5.14 -5.21 -10.81
CA SER A 62 5.24 -3.85 -10.25
C SER A 62 4.24 -3.64 -9.11
N ILE A 63 3.00 -4.13 -9.26
CA ILE A 63 2.00 -4.07 -8.19
C ILE A 63 2.49 -4.83 -6.96
N ILE A 64 2.99 -6.06 -7.13
CA ILE A 64 3.51 -6.88 -6.03
C ILE A 64 4.65 -6.14 -5.31
N ARG A 65 5.66 -5.66 -6.03
CA ARG A 65 6.80 -4.93 -5.45
C ARG A 65 6.39 -3.66 -4.72
N MET A 66 5.42 -2.92 -5.27
CA MET A 66 4.90 -1.71 -4.61
C MET A 66 4.11 -2.06 -3.35
N SER A 67 3.32 -3.14 -3.36
CA SER A 67 2.59 -3.60 -2.17
C SER A 67 3.56 -4.05 -1.07
N GLU A 68 4.62 -4.77 -1.42
CA GLU A 68 5.70 -5.12 -0.49
C GLU A 68 6.40 -3.86 0.06
N ALA A 69 6.66 -2.86 -0.79
CA ALA A 69 7.25 -1.62 -0.35
C ALA A 69 6.31 -0.84 0.60
N HIS A 70 5.00 -0.86 0.35
CA HIS A 70 4.02 -0.24 1.22
C HIS A 70 3.95 -0.94 2.58
N ALA A 71 3.94 -2.28 2.59
CA ALA A 71 4.04 -3.07 3.83
C ALA A 71 5.33 -2.77 4.62
N LYS A 72 6.48 -2.58 3.94
CA LYS A 72 7.72 -2.10 4.59
C LYS A 72 7.56 -0.73 5.23
N CYS A 73 6.82 0.19 4.59
CA CYS A 73 6.54 1.50 5.18
C CYS A 73 5.68 1.42 6.44
N ARG A 74 4.95 0.33 6.64
CA ARG A 74 4.20 0.04 7.87
C ARG A 74 5.00 -0.78 8.88
N LEU A 75 6.24 -1.18 8.55
CA LEU A 75 7.07 -2.12 9.31
C LEU A 75 6.38 -3.49 9.48
N SER A 76 5.56 -3.89 8.52
CA SER A 76 4.92 -5.20 8.50
C SER A 76 5.82 -6.26 7.87
N HIS A 77 5.70 -7.51 8.32
CA HIS A 77 6.37 -8.67 7.73
C HIS A 77 5.50 -9.41 6.71
N THR A 78 4.24 -9.00 6.58
CA THR A 78 3.27 -9.55 5.63
C THR A 78 2.65 -8.41 4.82
N VAL A 79 2.29 -8.72 3.59
CA VAL A 79 1.49 -7.84 2.75
C VAL A 79 0.03 -8.11 3.02
N ASP A 80 -0.71 -7.09 3.40
CA ASP A 80 -2.13 -7.17 3.71
C ASP A 80 -2.97 -6.55 2.57
N GLU A 81 -4.28 -6.72 2.65
CA GLU A 81 -5.22 -6.16 1.65
C GLU A 81 -5.10 -4.64 1.52
N ILE A 82 -4.85 -3.94 2.64
CA ILE A 82 -4.66 -2.49 2.69
C ILE A 82 -3.48 -2.05 1.79
N ASP A 83 -2.40 -2.83 1.75
CA ASP A 83 -1.21 -2.51 0.96
C ASP A 83 -1.53 -2.59 -0.54
N VAL A 84 -2.26 -3.62 -0.95
CA VAL A 84 -2.67 -3.81 -2.35
C VAL A 84 -3.68 -2.73 -2.78
N ASP A 85 -4.62 -2.39 -1.92
CA ASP A 85 -5.64 -1.39 -2.20
C ASP A 85 -5.04 0.01 -2.35
N GLU A 86 -4.05 0.35 -1.53
CA GLU A 86 -3.35 1.62 -1.65
C GLU A 86 -2.59 1.72 -3.00
N ILE A 87 -1.99 0.62 -3.45
CA ILE A 87 -1.32 0.60 -4.75
C ILE A 87 -2.33 0.78 -5.90
N PHE A 88 -3.50 0.14 -5.83
CA PHE A 88 -4.56 0.36 -6.81
C PHE A 88 -5.02 1.82 -6.83
N ARG A 89 -5.14 2.44 -5.66
CA ARG A 89 -5.46 3.86 -5.52
C ARG A 89 -4.40 4.75 -6.17
N LEU A 90 -3.11 4.47 -5.94
CA LEU A 90 -2.01 5.23 -6.54
C LEU A 90 -1.98 5.08 -8.07
N ILE A 91 -2.21 3.89 -8.59
CA ILE A 91 -2.32 3.64 -10.03
C ILE A 91 -3.46 4.46 -10.64
N ALA A 92 -4.61 4.54 -9.95
CA ALA A 92 -5.74 5.34 -10.42
C ALA A 92 -5.50 6.84 -10.43
N LEU A 93 -4.50 7.33 -9.68
CA LEU A 93 -4.12 8.75 -9.66
C LEU A 93 -3.12 9.12 -10.76
N HIS A 94 -2.55 8.12 -11.44
CA HIS A 94 -1.51 8.37 -12.43
C HIS A 94 -2.08 9.07 -13.69
N PRO A 95 -1.48 10.17 -14.16
CA PRO A 95 -2.04 11.00 -15.23
C PRO A 95 -2.01 10.35 -16.62
N HIS A 96 -1.27 9.27 -16.84
CA HIS A 96 -1.17 8.61 -18.14
C HIS A 96 -2.41 7.80 -18.55
N THR A 97 -3.45 7.78 -17.72
CA THR A 97 -4.77 7.20 -18.09
C THR A 97 -5.65 8.22 -18.83
N ASN A 98 -5.07 9.05 -19.68
CA ASN A 98 -5.81 10.08 -20.44
C ASN A 98 -7.02 9.47 -21.14
N GLY A 99 -8.22 10.00 -20.84
CA GLY A 99 -9.50 9.53 -21.35
C GLY A 99 -10.14 8.34 -20.60
N THR A 100 -9.36 7.52 -19.89
CA THR A 100 -9.86 6.34 -19.15
C THR A 100 -9.79 6.50 -17.64
N HIS A 101 -9.34 7.66 -17.15
CA HIS A 101 -9.13 7.92 -15.72
C HIS A 101 -10.39 7.68 -14.86
N SER A 102 -11.57 8.07 -15.35
CA SER A 102 -12.84 7.82 -14.65
C SER A 102 -13.16 6.32 -14.55
N GLN A 103 -12.89 5.56 -15.61
CA GLN A 103 -13.12 4.11 -15.64
C GLN A 103 -12.17 3.39 -14.68
N VAL A 104 -10.89 3.76 -14.65
CA VAL A 104 -9.90 3.21 -13.72
C VAL A 104 -10.26 3.54 -12.27
N LYS A 105 -10.70 4.77 -11.98
CA LYS A 105 -11.21 5.13 -10.65
C LYS A 105 -12.43 4.30 -10.22
N GLN A 106 -13.37 4.07 -11.14
CA GLN A 106 -14.54 3.24 -10.88
C GLN A 106 -14.13 1.78 -10.63
N LEU A 107 -13.18 1.27 -11.41
CA LEU A 107 -12.64 -0.07 -11.23
C LEU A 107 -12.02 -0.23 -9.83
N VAL A 108 -11.16 0.70 -9.43
CA VAL A 108 -10.55 0.68 -8.10
C VAL A 108 -11.63 0.70 -7.02
N LYS A 109 -12.59 1.61 -7.08
CA LYS A 109 -13.71 1.64 -6.13
C LYS A 109 -14.48 0.31 -6.08
N LYS A 110 -14.68 -0.36 -7.21
CA LYS A 110 -15.38 -1.66 -7.28
C LYS A 110 -14.58 -2.80 -6.66
N ILE A 111 -13.25 -2.80 -6.82
CA ILE A 111 -12.37 -3.88 -6.34
C ILE A 111 -12.00 -3.67 -4.87
N THR A 112 -11.82 -2.42 -4.44
CA THR A 112 -11.48 -2.05 -3.06
C THR A 112 -12.73 -1.84 -2.19
N ALA A 113 -13.94 -1.85 -2.78
CA ALA A 113 -15.16 -1.79 -1.99
C ALA A 113 -15.18 -2.96 -1.01
N PRO A 114 -15.29 -2.71 0.30
CA PRO A 114 -15.32 -3.76 1.28
C PRO A 114 -16.52 -4.68 0.98
N LYS A 115 -16.27 -5.97 0.88
CA LYS A 115 -17.31 -7.00 0.94
C LYS A 115 -17.84 -7.11 2.38
N VAL A 116 -18.12 -5.98 3.01
CA VAL A 116 -18.38 -5.91 4.44
C VAL A 116 -19.86 -5.73 4.70
N SER A 117 -20.37 -6.62 5.51
CA SER A 117 -21.39 -6.33 6.51
C SER A 117 -21.07 -4.97 7.17
N LYS A 118 -22.05 -4.10 7.27
CA LYS A 118 -21.95 -2.66 7.60
C LYS A 118 -21.37 -2.29 8.98
N ASN A 119 -20.69 -3.18 9.69
CA ASN A 119 -20.42 -2.99 11.11
C ASN A 119 -18.96 -2.71 11.52
N ASN A 120 -17.96 -2.62 10.62
CA ASN A 120 -16.56 -2.53 11.06
C ASN A 120 -15.62 -1.59 10.27
N ILE A 121 -16.11 -0.44 9.78
CA ILE A 121 -15.21 0.48 9.03
C ILE A 121 -14.35 1.34 9.96
N SER A 122 -14.84 1.69 11.15
CA SER A 122 -14.10 2.50 12.13
C SER A 122 -12.95 1.74 12.80
N THR A 123 -13.16 0.48 13.15
CA THR A 123 -12.17 -0.34 13.87
C THR A 123 -10.94 -0.69 13.03
N LEU A 124 -11.08 -0.90 11.71
CA LEU A 124 -9.95 -1.24 10.84
C LEU A 124 -8.93 -0.08 10.66
N TYR A 125 -9.41 1.15 10.66
CA TYR A 125 -8.52 2.32 10.59
C TYR A 125 -7.87 2.63 11.94
N ASP A 126 -8.55 2.36 13.02
CA ASP A 126 -8.05 2.56 14.38
C ASP A 126 -7.02 1.48 14.75
N ASP A 127 -7.25 0.21 14.38
CA ASP A 127 -6.28 -0.88 14.56
C ASP A 127 -5.01 -0.68 13.71
N ALA A 128 -5.14 -0.21 12.47
CA ALA A 128 -3.98 0.10 11.63
C ALA A 128 -3.18 1.30 12.16
N ARG A 129 -3.86 2.28 12.78
CA ARG A 129 -3.23 3.44 13.41
C ARG A 129 -2.52 3.04 14.70
N ASP A 130 -3.14 2.19 15.52
CA ASP A 130 -2.59 1.70 16.78
C ASP A 130 -1.40 0.77 16.56
N THR A 131 -1.46 -0.11 15.56
CA THR A 131 -0.33 -0.96 15.14
C THR A 131 0.84 -0.13 14.64
N ARG A 132 0.57 0.94 13.87
CA ARG A 132 1.61 1.87 13.41
C ARG A 132 2.28 2.60 14.57
N GLN A 133 1.50 3.00 15.57
CA GLN A 133 1.99 3.71 16.75
C GLN A 133 2.79 2.80 17.67
N LYS A 134 2.36 1.55 17.89
CA LYS A 134 3.09 0.52 18.63
C LYS A 134 4.42 0.17 17.96
N ASN A 135 4.42 -0.05 16.66
CA ASN A 135 5.64 -0.37 15.91
C ASN A 135 6.63 0.80 15.91
N MET A 136 6.16 2.05 15.82
CA MET A 136 7.03 3.23 15.95
C MET A 136 7.59 3.38 17.36
N SER A 137 6.80 3.17 18.40
CA SER A 137 7.29 3.26 19.80
C SER A 137 8.34 2.19 20.09
N THR A 138 8.18 0.97 19.59
CA THR A 138 9.17 -0.11 19.72
C THR A 138 10.48 0.22 19.03
N VAL A 139 10.43 0.90 17.88
CA VAL A 139 11.63 1.31 17.12
C VAL A 139 12.38 2.46 17.78
N PHE A 140 11.67 3.38 18.48
CA PHE A 140 12.27 4.62 18.99
C PHE A 140 12.51 4.62 20.49
N TYR A 141 11.78 3.83 21.26
CA TYR A 141 11.90 3.80 22.74
C TYR A 141 12.38 2.46 23.29
N GLY A 142 12.43 1.39 22.49
CA GLY A 142 12.96 0.07 22.88
C GLY A 142 14.47 -0.07 22.75
N GLY A 143 15.21 1.01 22.58
CA GLY A 143 16.65 1.02 22.33
C GLY A 143 17.52 1.46 23.49
N GLU A 144 17.18 1.11 24.74
CA GLU A 144 18.18 1.06 25.80
C GLU A 144 18.82 -0.33 25.77
N GLY A 145 19.97 -0.43 25.10
CA GLY A 145 20.81 -1.63 25.19
C GLY A 145 21.37 -2.18 23.88
N ILE A 146 22.03 -1.35 23.08
CA ILE A 146 23.15 -1.83 22.27
C ILE A 146 24.27 -0.80 22.38
N ILE A 147 25.09 -0.96 23.44
CA ILE A 147 26.46 -0.52 23.49
C ILE A 147 27.28 -1.68 22.88
N VAL A 148 28.11 -1.33 21.96
CA VAL A 148 29.28 -1.86 21.29
C VAL A 148 29.10 -1.98 19.79
#